data_4b954542267c5455833bc757227d7290
#
_entry.id   4b954542267c5455833bc757227d7290
#
_cell.length_a   1.000
_cell.length_b   1.000
_cell.length_c   1.000
_cell.angle_alpha   90.00
_cell.angle_beta   90.00
_cell.angle_gamma   90.00
#
_symmetry.space_group_name_H-M   'P 1'
#
loop_
_entity.id
_entity.type
_entity.pdbx_description
1 polymer ?
#
loop_
_entity_poly.entity_id
_entity_poly.type
_entity_poly.pdbx_seq_one_letter_code
_entity_poly.pdbx_strand_id
1 'polypeptide(L)'
;MSLSRGMRLVVVAALAGAAVGVVVASVRSDVTEGGVALSAPDSAGAGGVALDDPPQPAFQVPAPARLRPSAFEVTWAPVRRAVTARSGPGTGFEAVGRVGARTPEGTTNLVLVLGREQTGADSLWVRVRLPVLPNNTTGWVPRSGLGGYAVIRTHLLVDLGDRRATLFRNGRTVFAAPVGIGTAAYPTPTGRFYVRNKLTRYRNPFYGPVAFGTSARSAVLTDWPAGAFVGLHGTNRPGLIPGRVSHGCIRLRNRAILRLAAFMPIGTPLTIRA
;
A
#
# COMPACT_ATOMS: atom_id res chain seq x y z
N MET A 1 -32.34 50.31 6.99
CA MET A 1 -32.60 49.76 8.37
C MET A 1 -32.02 48.34 8.29
N SER A 2 -31.02 48.21 8.83
CA SER A 2 -30.34 47.83 10.06
C SER A 2 -29.59 46.47 9.81
N LEU A 3 -28.27 46.60 9.80
CA LEU A 3 -27.25 45.57 9.86
C LEU A 3 -27.28 44.80 11.19
N SER A 4 -27.06 43.50 11.20
CA SER A 4 -26.46 42.87 12.39
C SER A 4 -25.35 41.89 11.97
N ARG A 5 -24.13 42.32 12.24
CA ARG A 5 -22.89 41.54 12.20
C ARG A 5 -22.88 40.58 13.42
N GLY A 6 -22.82 39.29 13.15
CA GLY A 6 -22.53 38.27 14.15
C GLY A 6 -21.02 37.92 14.13
N MET A 7 -20.25 38.52 15.00
CA MET A 7 -18.84 38.27 15.28
C MET A 7 -18.72 36.95 16.04
N ARG A 8 -18.15 35.91 15.47
CA ARG A 8 -17.84 34.67 16.17
C ARG A 8 -16.45 34.75 16.77
N LEU A 9 -16.43 34.76 18.10
CA LEU A 9 -15.25 34.72 18.94
C LEU A 9 -14.50 33.41 18.79
N VAL A 10 -13.23 33.46 18.36
CA VAL A 10 -12.31 32.34 18.41
C VAL A 10 -11.63 32.32 19.75
N VAL A 11 -11.93 31.36 20.60
CA VAL A 11 -11.23 31.10 21.84
C VAL A 11 -9.99 30.29 21.56
N VAL A 12 -8.81 30.88 21.65
CA VAL A 12 -7.52 30.20 21.66
C VAL A 12 -7.24 29.80 23.12
N ALA A 13 -7.31 28.50 23.37
CA ALA A 13 -6.86 27.94 24.66
C ALA A 13 -5.36 27.65 24.57
N ALA A 14 -4.55 28.47 25.27
CA ALA A 14 -3.14 28.18 25.48
C ALA A 14 -3.01 27.15 26.62
N LEU A 15 -2.50 25.98 26.34
CA LEU A 15 -2.11 24.99 27.33
C LEU A 15 -0.62 25.20 27.67
N ALA A 16 -0.39 25.64 28.89
CA ALA A 16 0.93 25.73 29.52
C ALA A 16 1.45 24.32 29.83
N GLY A 17 2.54 23.92 29.20
CA GLY A 17 3.24 22.67 29.49
C GLY A 17 4.12 22.83 30.74
N ALA A 18 3.84 22.06 31.79
CA ALA A 18 4.72 21.89 32.93
C ALA A 18 5.84 20.93 32.58
N ALA A 19 7.09 21.43 32.61
CA ALA A 19 8.28 20.59 32.47
C ALA A 19 8.53 19.89 33.83
N VAL A 20 8.40 18.56 33.84
CA VAL A 20 8.85 17.72 34.96
C VAL A 20 10.30 17.36 34.68
N GLY A 21 11.21 17.97 35.44
CA GLY A 21 12.63 17.61 35.43
C GLY A 21 12.85 16.31 36.19
N VAL A 22 13.35 15.29 35.48
CA VAL A 22 13.85 14.05 36.09
C VAL A 22 15.30 14.27 36.48
N VAL A 23 15.55 14.34 37.80
CA VAL A 23 16.91 14.32 38.35
C VAL A 23 17.41 12.88 38.37
N VAL A 24 18.37 12.57 37.52
CA VAL A 24 19.09 11.28 37.54
C VAL A 24 20.25 11.43 38.53
N ALA A 25 20.10 10.84 39.71
CA ALA A 25 21.19 10.71 40.66
C ALA A 25 22.18 9.61 40.19
N SER A 26 23.38 10.01 39.79
CA SER A 26 24.47 9.10 39.52
C SER A 26 25.08 8.58 40.83
N VAL A 27 24.84 7.32 41.15
CA VAL A 27 25.56 6.63 42.23
C VAL A 27 26.91 6.15 41.66
N ARG A 28 27.98 6.78 42.07
CA ARG A 28 29.34 6.26 41.89
C ARG A 28 29.58 5.22 42.94
N SER A 29 29.74 3.98 42.53
CA SER A 29 30.26 2.90 43.37
C SER A 29 31.80 2.86 43.20
N ASP A 30 32.52 3.34 44.21
CA ASP A 30 33.97 3.10 44.32
C ASP A 30 34.19 1.63 44.66
N VAL A 31 34.70 0.86 43.71
CA VAL A 31 35.22 -0.49 43.97
C VAL A 31 36.73 -0.38 44.11
N THR A 32 37.17 -0.51 45.35
CA THR A 32 38.59 -0.64 45.73
C THR A 32 39.17 -1.94 45.11
N GLU A 33 40.22 -1.78 44.35
CA GLU A 33 41.03 -2.89 43.82
C GLU A 33 41.72 -3.63 44.97
N GLY A 34 41.23 -4.84 45.27
CA GLY A 34 41.94 -5.85 46.01
C GLY A 34 42.57 -6.85 45.03
N GLY A 35 43.77 -6.63 44.59
CA GLY A 35 44.47 -7.53 43.70
C GLY A 35 44.83 -8.85 44.44
N VAL A 36 44.13 -9.93 44.11
CA VAL A 36 44.59 -11.30 44.38
C VAL A 36 45.18 -11.86 43.10
N ALA A 37 46.49 -11.97 43.05
CA ALA A 37 47.19 -12.63 41.95
C ALA A 37 46.86 -14.15 42.01
N LEU A 38 45.98 -14.59 41.14
CA LEU A 38 45.78 -16.04 40.89
C LEU A 38 46.87 -16.47 39.89
N SER A 39 47.82 -17.24 40.36
CA SER A 39 48.79 -17.96 39.54
C SER A 39 48.02 -18.85 38.54
N ALA A 40 48.34 -18.70 37.26
CA ALA A 40 47.81 -19.58 36.22
C ALA A 40 48.26 -21.03 36.48
N PRO A 41 47.37 -22.02 36.43
CA PRO A 41 47.81 -23.39 36.40
C PRO A 41 48.46 -23.70 35.04
N ASP A 42 49.60 -24.42 35.11
CA ASP A 42 50.30 -24.93 33.95
C ASP A 42 49.35 -25.60 32.96
N SER A 43 49.44 -25.19 31.70
CA SER A 43 48.73 -25.82 30.57
C SER A 43 49.34 -27.21 30.28
N ALA A 44 48.93 -28.19 31.10
CA ALA A 44 49.09 -29.60 30.75
C ALA A 44 48.06 -29.90 29.63
N GLY A 45 48.56 -30.38 28.50
CA GLY A 45 47.89 -30.61 27.25
C GLY A 45 46.47 -31.17 27.35
N ALA A 46 45.50 -30.34 27.08
CA ALA A 46 44.18 -30.81 26.72
C ALA A 46 44.26 -31.40 25.30
N GLY A 47 44.39 -32.72 25.20
CA GLY A 47 44.14 -33.43 23.97
C GLY A 47 42.71 -33.05 23.53
N GLY A 48 42.57 -32.21 22.52
CA GLY A 48 41.27 -31.88 21.94
C GLY A 48 40.64 -33.18 21.45
N VAL A 49 39.58 -33.60 22.13
CA VAL A 49 38.69 -34.63 21.59
C VAL A 49 38.08 -33.97 20.32
N ALA A 50 38.53 -34.44 19.16
CA ALA A 50 37.92 -34.05 17.90
C ALA A 50 36.43 -34.49 18.00
N LEU A 51 35.53 -33.52 18.02
CA LEU A 51 34.12 -33.82 17.90
C LEU A 51 33.89 -34.43 16.52
N ASP A 52 33.21 -35.58 16.49
CA ASP A 52 32.80 -36.19 15.23
C ASP A 52 32.01 -35.19 14.43
N ASP A 53 32.19 -35.17 13.10
CA ASP A 53 31.41 -34.35 12.21
C ASP A 53 29.93 -34.58 12.46
N PRO A 54 29.09 -33.53 12.53
CA PRO A 54 27.66 -33.69 12.76
C PRO A 54 27.07 -34.63 11.69
N PRO A 55 26.22 -35.59 12.08
CA PRO A 55 25.67 -36.55 11.13
C PRO A 55 24.96 -35.80 9.99
N GLN A 56 25.34 -36.15 8.77
CA GLN A 56 24.71 -35.58 7.58
C GLN A 56 23.21 -35.92 7.62
N PRO A 57 22.31 -34.98 7.29
CA PRO A 57 20.86 -35.23 7.29
C PRO A 57 20.55 -36.43 6.35
N ALA A 58 19.77 -37.37 6.84
CA ALA A 58 19.40 -38.59 6.12
C ALA A 58 18.65 -38.35 4.80
N PHE A 59 18.26 -37.10 4.53
CA PHE A 59 17.62 -36.70 3.27
C PHE A 59 18.09 -35.31 2.87
N GLN A 60 18.26 -35.09 1.57
CA GLN A 60 18.46 -33.75 1.03
C GLN A 60 17.08 -33.18 0.69
N VAL A 61 16.73 -32.05 1.31
CA VAL A 61 15.58 -31.28 0.85
C VAL A 61 15.97 -30.63 -0.49
N PRO A 62 15.32 -30.99 -1.60
CA PRO A 62 15.59 -30.33 -2.87
C PRO A 62 15.46 -28.81 -2.68
N ALA A 63 16.37 -28.04 -3.28
CA ALA A 63 16.24 -26.59 -3.28
C ALA A 63 14.82 -26.24 -3.79
N PRO A 64 14.06 -25.38 -3.06
CA PRO A 64 12.69 -25.09 -3.43
C PRO A 64 12.65 -24.61 -4.89
N ALA A 65 11.88 -25.31 -5.72
CA ALA A 65 11.70 -24.93 -7.11
C ALA A 65 11.20 -23.47 -7.12
N ARG A 66 11.89 -22.59 -7.85
CA ARG A 66 11.40 -21.23 -8.06
C ARG A 66 10.07 -21.33 -8.80
N LEU A 67 8.98 -21.19 -8.07
CA LEU A 67 7.66 -21.05 -8.66
C LEU A 67 7.74 -19.81 -9.55
N ARG A 68 7.79 -20.00 -10.86
CA ARG A 68 7.63 -18.89 -11.81
C ARG A 68 6.19 -18.41 -11.64
N PRO A 69 5.95 -17.15 -11.24
CA PRO A 69 4.60 -16.65 -11.24
C PRO A 69 4.01 -16.85 -12.64
N SER A 70 2.78 -17.36 -12.73
CA SER A 70 2.07 -17.36 -14.00
C SER A 70 2.03 -15.91 -14.52
N ALA A 71 2.12 -15.71 -15.83
CA ALA A 71 2.07 -14.38 -16.44
C ALA A 71 0.82 -13.57 -16.06
N PHE A 72 -0.18 -14.24 -15.47
CA PHE A 72 -1.45 -13.65 -15.03
C PHE A 72 -1.58 -13.50 -13.51
N GLU A 73 -0.60 -13.94 -12.75
CA GLU A 73 -0.65 -13.87 -11.27
C GLU A 73 -0.06 -12.57 -10.76
N VAL A 74 -0.81 -11.92 -9.89
CA VAL A 74 -0.37 -10.73 -9.19
C VAL A 74 -0.54 -10.92 -7.69
N THR A 75 0.49 -10.57 -6.94
CA THR A 75 0.50 -10.65 -5.49
C THR A 75 0.19 -9.28 -4.88
N TRP A 76 -0.62 -9.26 -3.85
CA TRP A 76 -0.85 -8.09 -3.01
C TRP A 76 -0.77 -8.44 -1.53
N ALA A 77 -0.63 -7.44 -0.68
CA ALA A 77 -0.62 -7.59 0.77
C ALA A 77 -1.39 -6.45 1.44
N PRO A 78 -2.17 -6.72 2.52
CA PRO A 78 -2.75 -5.68 3.34
C PRO A 78 -1.64 -4.98 4.14
N VAL A 79 -1.80 -3.69 4.38
CA VAL A 79 -0.92 -2.89 5.23
C VAL A 79 -1.43 -2.99 6.67
N ARG A 80 -0.64 -3.56 7.58
CA ARG A 80 -1.01 -3.75 8.99
C ARG A 80 -0.77 -2.51 9.84
N ARG A 81 0.30 -1.78 9.55
CA ARG A 81 0.66 -0.51 10.20
C ARG A 81 1.18 0.47 9.16
N ALA A 82 1.13 1.76 9.46
CA ALA A 82 1.69 2.76 8.57
C ALA A 82 3.19 2.50 8.37
N VAL A 83 3.63 2.52 7.11
CA VAL A 83 5.01 2.28 6.71
C VAL A 83 5.53 3.41 5.84
N THR A 84 6.79 3.77 6.02
CA THR A 84 7.51 4.64 5.09
C THR A 84 8.07 3.78 3.96
N ALA A 85 7.75 4.16 2.74
CA ALA A 85 8.33 3.57 1.54
C ALA A 85 9.60 4.32 1.16
N ARG A 86 10.65 3.60 0.76
CA ARG A 86 11.96 4.13 0.46
C ARG A 86 12.37 3.80 -0.97
N SER A 87 13.35 4.52 -1.50
CA SER A 87 13.88 4.33 -2.86
C SER A 87 14.62 3.01 -3.03
N GLY A 88 15.16 2.43 -1.94
CA GLY A 88 15.85 1.14 -1.89
C GLY A 88 15.49 0.30 -0.67
N PRO A 89 15.93 -0.97 -0.62
CA PRO A 89 15.61 -1.93 0.43
C PRO A 89 16.48 -1.71 1.67
N GLY A 90 16.17 -0.72 2.50
CA GLY A 90 16.90 -0.42 3.73
C GLY A 90 16.48 0.90 4.35
N THR A 91 16.80 1.11 5.62
CA THR A 91 16.47 2.32 6.37
C THR A 91 17.30 3.54 5.96
N GLY A 92 18.48 3.33 5.36
CA GLY A 92 19.36 4.39 4.86
C GLY A 92 18.94 5.01 3.54
N PHE A 93 17.98 4.41 2.81
CA PHE A 93 17.49 4.96 1.56
C PHE A 93 16.48 6.09 1.78
N GLU A 94 16.37 7.00 0.82
CA GLU A 94 15.46 8.14 0.84
C GLU A 94 13.99 7.70 0.93
N ALA A 95 13.18 8.45 1.68
CA ALA A 95 11.74 8.24 1.76
C ALA A 95 11.04 8.77 0.49
N VAL A 96 10.32 7.88 -0.21
CA VAL A 96 9.57 8.22 -1.43
C VAL A 96 8.06 8.28 -1.21
N GLY A 97 7.61 7.97 -0.01
CA GLY A 97 6.18 8.06 0.35
C GLY A 97 5.84 7.34 1.64
N ARG A 98 4.59 7.44 2.04
CA ARG A 98 4.04 6.75 3.21
C ARG A 98 2.75 6.05 2.86
N VAL A 99 2.56 4.83 3.35
CA VAL A 99 1.33 4.05 3.17
C VAL A 99 0.73 3.76 4.54
N GLY A 100 -0.49 4.26 4.76
CA GLY A 100 -1.24 4.01 5.99
C GLY A 100 -1.91 2.63 5.99
N ALA A 101 -2.23 2.10 7.17
CA ALA A 101 -2.95 0.84 7.33
C ALA A 101 -4.41 0.92 6.86
N ARG A 102 -4.97 2.15 6.86
CA ARG A 102 -6.33 2.40 6.37
C ARG A 102 -6.32 3.34 5.17
N THR A 103 -7.29 3.15 4.30
CA THR A 103 -7.59 4.10 3.22
C THR A 103 -8.33 5.32 3.78
N PRO A 104 -8.43 6.44 3.05
CA PRO A 104 -9.24 7.57 3.48
C PRO A 104 -10.71 7.22 3.74
N GLU A 105 -11.21 6.19 3.07
CA GLU A 105 -12.59 5.69 3.23
C GLU A 105 -12.72 4.72 4.44
N GLY A 106 -11.68 4.58 5.26
CA GLY A 106 -11.67 3.77 6.49
C GLY A 106 -11.50 2.26 6.28
N THR A 107 -11.33 1.78 5.06
CA THR A 107 -11.10 0.36 4.77
C THR A 107 -9.65 -0.03 5.00
N THR A 108 -9.35 -1.32 5.17
CA THR A 108 -7.98 -1.82 5.21
C THR A 108 -7.26 -1.48 3.91
N ASN A 109 -6.11 -0.82 4.01
CA ASN A 109 -5.30 -0.49 2.84
C ASN A 109 -4.49 -1.70 2.40
N LEU A 110 -4.15 -1.74 1.12
CA LEU A 110 -3.34 -2.80 0.52
C LEU A 110 -2.34 -2.21 -0.49
N VAL A 111 -1.33 -2.99 -0.84
CA VAL A 111 -0.34 -2.65 -1.85
C VAL A 111 -0.09 -3.84 -2.78
N LEU A 112 0.21 -3.57 -4.05
CA LEU A 112 0.73 -4.60 -4.95
C LEU A 112 2.19 -4.86 -4.66
N VAL A 113 2.55 -6.15 -4.57
CA VAL A 113 3.91 -6.64 -4.39
C VAL A 113 4.57 -6.79 -5.76
N LEU A 114 5.69 -6.11 -5.96
CA LEU A 114 6.43 -6.11 -7.22
C LEU A 114 7.74 -6.90 -7.13
N GLY A 115 8.27 -7.08 -5.93
CA GLY A 115 9.51 -7.80 -5.68
C GLY A 115 9.81 -7.91 -4.20
N ARG A 116 10.84 -8.68 -3.86
CA ARG A 116 11.33 -8.90 -2.49
C ARG A 116 12.84 -8.90 -2.50
N GLU A 117 13.44 -8.41 -1.43
CA GLU A 117 14.89 -8.43 -1.22
C GLU A 117 15.19 -8.64 0.25
N GLN A 118 16.11 -9.56 0.54
CA GLN A 118 16.65 -9.83 1.88
C GLN A 118 17.97 -9.10 2.02
N THR A 119 18.06 -8.15 2.96
CA THR A 119 19.25 -7.33 3.17
C THR A 119 20.04 -7.74 4.43
N GLY A 120 19.56 -8.74 5.16
CA GLY A 120 20.16 -9.30 6.37
C GLY A 120 19.29 -10.42 6.92
N ALA A 121 19.72 -11.15 7.95
CA ALA A 121 19.01 -12.30 8.48
C ALA A 121 17.53 -12.01 8.76
N ASP A 122 17.23 -10.85 9.36
CA ASP A 122 15.85 -10.47 9.75
C ASP A 122 15.30 -9.29 8.95
N SER A 123 15.95 -8.88 7.87
CA SER A 123 15.64 -7.66 7.12
C SER A 123 15.10 -7.98 5.73
N LEU A 124 13.82 -8.37 5.65
CA LEU A 124 13.14 -8.57 4.38
C LEU A 124 12.39 -7.29 3.97
N TRP A 125 12.71 -6.78 2.79
CA TRP A 125 12.07 -5.64 2.16
C TRP A 125 11.21 -6.06 0.98
N VAL A 126 10.12 -5.33 0.76
CA VAL A 126 9.15 -5.63 -0.30
C VAL A 126 8.99 -4.40 -1.16
N ARG A 127 9.26 -4.54 -2.46
CA ARG A 127 9.00 -3.50 -3.44
C ARG A 127 7.52 -3.49 -3.75
N VAL A 128 6.88 -2.33 -3.61
CA VAL A 128 5.44 -2.17 -3.79
C VAL A 128 5.11 -0.99 -4.68
N ARG A 129 3.92 -1.03 -5.29
CA ARG A 129 3.35 0.13 -5.97
C ARG A 129 2.68 1.03 -4.96
N LEU A 130 2.98 2.33 -5.01
CA LEU A 130 2.50 3.31 -4.05
C LEU A 130 1.29 4.09 -4.58
N PRO A 131 0.30 4.39 -3.71
CA PRO A 131 -0.84 5.23 -4.06
C PRO A 131 -0.53 6.72 -3.81
N VAL A 132 0.56 7.22 -4.37
CA VAL A 132 1.07 8.59 -4.19
C VAL A 132 1.33 9.27 -5.54
N LEU A 133 1.48 10.59 -5.54
CA LEU A 133 1.99 11.32 -6.69
C LEU A 133 3.52 11.42 -6.62
N PRO A 134 4.18 11.42 -7.79
CA PRO A 134 3.62 11.19 -9.11
C PRO A 134 3.09 9.77 -9.25
N ASN A 135 2.05 9.60 -10.08
CA ASN A 135 1.49 8.29 -10.37
C ASN A 135 2.55 7.30 -10.87
N ASN A 136 2.35 6.00 -10.66
CA ASN A 136 3.29 4.91 -10.96
C ASN A 136 4.52 4.83 -10.04
N THR A 137 4.64 5.65 -9.03
CA THR A 137 5.72 5.55 -8.03
C THR A 137 5.73 4.17 -7.38
N THR A 138 6.93 3.63 -7.20
CA THR A 138 7.20 2.39 -6.47
C THR A 138 8.17 2.69 -5.33
N GLY A 139 8.15 1.85 -4.31
CA GLY A 139 9.09 1.99 -3.20
C GLY A 139 9.23 0.69 -2.42
N TRP A 140 10.21 0.64 -1.56
CA TRP A 140 10.50 -0.49 -0.70
C TRP A 140 9.95 -0.25 0.70
N VAL A 141 9.22 -1.22 1.22
CA VAL A 141 8.67 -1.19 2.59
C VAL A 141 9.15 -2.41 3.38
N PRO A 142 9.30 -2.30 4.71
CA PRO A 142 9.69 -3.46 5.52
C PRO A 142 8.56 -4.49 5.49
N ARG A 143 8.91 -5.78 5.31
CA ARG A 143 7.94 -6.90 5.28
C ARG A 143 7.07 -6.96 6.54
N SER A 144 7.64 -6.59 7.68
CA SER A 144 6.94 -6.58 8.97
C SER A 144 5.76 -5.62 9.05
N GLY A 145 5.68 -4.63 8.13
CA GLY A 145 4.54 -3.70 8.02
C GLY A 145 3.35 -4.24 7.23
N LEU A 146 3.54 -5.39 6.56
CA LEU A 146 2.54 -6.00 5.68
C LEU A 146 1.94 -7.27 6.31
N GLY A 147 0.70 -7.58 5.95
CA GLY A 147 0.04 -8.82 6.29
C GLY A 147 0.41 -9.99 5.36
N GLY A 148 -0.39 -11.06 5.40
CA GLY A 148 -0.24 -12.21 4.50
C GLY A 148 -0.36 -11.82 3.02
N TYR A 149 0.33 -12.53 2.17
CA TYR A 149 0.20 -12.36 0.72
C TYR A 149 -1.07 -13.03 0.22
N ALA A 150 -1.74 -12.37 -0.74
CA ALA A 150 -2.82 -12.95 -1.51
C ALA A 150 -2.49 -12.85 -3.01
N VAL A 151 -2.90 -13.86 -3.76
CA VAL A 151 -2.67 -13.94 -5.21
C VAL A 151 -4.00 -13.80 -5.93
N ILE A 152 -4.00 -13.01 -6.98
CA ILE A 152 -5.15 -12.83 -7.88
C ILE A 152 -4.72 -13.02 -9.34
N ARG A 153 -5.70 -13.36 -10.17
CA ARG A 153 -5.49 -13.65 -11.61
C ARG A 153 -6.37 -12.77 -12.49
N THR A 154 -6.77 -11.60 -11.97
CA THR A 154 -7.56 -10.61 -12.70
C THR A 154 -6.72 -9.40 -13.08
N HIS A 155 -7.08 -8.75 -14.18
CA HIS A 155 -6.49 -7.49 -14.64
C HIS A 155 -7.57 -6.65 -15.30
N LEU A 156 -7.75 -5.42 -14.85
CA LEU A 156 -8.65 -4.45 -15.47
C LEU A 156 -7.86 -3.54 -16.42
N LEU A 157 -8.27 -3.50 -17.68
CA LEU A 157 -7.80 -2.54 -18.67
C LEU A 157 -8.90 -1.49 -18.88
N VAL A 158 -8.53 -0.22 -18.80
CA VAL A 158 -9.38 0.90 -19.22
C VAL A 158 -8.68 1.60 -20.37
N ASP A 159 -9.31 1.58 -21.52
CA ASP A 159 -8.91 2.27 -22.72
C ASP A 159 -9.66 3.59 -22.80
N LEU A 160 -8.94 4.71 -22.78
CA LEU A 160 -9.53 6.05 -22.79
C LEU A 160 -9.95 6.47 -24.21
N GLY A 161 -9.25 6.00 -25.23
CA GLY A 161 -9.59 6.22 -26.64
C GLY A 161 -10.92 5.57 -26.97
N ASP A 162 -11.04 4.27 -26.70
CA ASP A 162 -12.25 3.47 -26.92
C ASP A 162 -13.33 3.73 -25.87
N ARG A 163 -13.02 4.42 -24.78
CA ARG A 163 -13.89 4.61 -23.60
C ARG A 163 -14.50 3.30 -23.15
N ARG A 164 -13.65 2.31 -22.93
CA ARG A 164 -14.02 0.93 -22.63
C ARG A 164 -13.22 0.39 -21.46
N ALA A 165 -13.89 -0.31 -20.55
CA ALA A 165 -13.26 -1.11 -19.50
C ALA A 165 -13.40 -2.60 -19.85
N THR A 166 -12.29 -3.35 -19.74
CA THR A 166 -12.25 -4.79 -19.99
C THR A 166 -11.56 -5.49 -18.81
N LEU A 167 -12.25 -6.42 -18.16
CA LEU A 167 -11.67 -7.26 -17.11
C LEU A 167 -11.25 -8.60 -17.71
N PHE A 168 -9.99 -8.94 -17.48
CA PHE A 168 -9.43 -10.25 -17.82
C PHE A 168 -9.33 -11.10 -16.54
N ARG A 169 -9.52 -12.41 -16.69
CA ARG A 169 -9.21 -13.43 -15.69
C ARG A 169 -8.46 -14.58 -16.37
N ASN A 170 -7.27 -14.90 -15.88
CA ASN A 170 -6.37 -15.87 -16.52
C ASN A 170 -6.13 -15.55 -18.02
N GLY A 171 -5.98 -14.27 -18.36
CA GLY A 171 -5.79 -13.81 -19.73
C GLY A 171 -7.06 -13.78 -20.61
N ARG A 172 -8.19 -14.31 -20.15
CA ARG A 172 -9.46 -14.33 -20.90
C ARG A 172 -10.36 -13.20 -20.48
N THR A 173 -11.04 -12.55 -21.43
CA THR A 173 -12.04 -11.52 -21.14
C THR A 173 -13.26 -12.12 -20.44
N VAL A 174 -13.56 -11.62 -19.23
CA VAL A 174 -14.74 -12.02 -18.43
C VAL A 174 -15.77 -10.92 -18.31
N PHE A 175 -15.38 -9.68 -18.61
CA PHE A 175 -16.27 -8.51 -18.60
C PHE A 175 -15.75 -7.45 -19.58
N ALA A 176 -16.66 -6.76 -20.23
CA ALA A 176 -16.37 -5.53 -20.95
C ALA A 176 -17.61 -4.62 -20.94
N ALA A 177 -17.36 -3.28 -20.85
CA ALA A 177 -18.42 -2.28 -20.90
C ALA A 177 -17.87 -0.92 -21.34
N PRO A 178 -18.72 -0.06 -21.95
CA PRO A 178 -18.42 1.34 -22.17
C PRO A 178 -18.26 2.08 -20.83
N VAL A 179 -17.42 3.13 -20.82
CA VAL A 179 -17.15 3.96 -19.63
C VAL A 179 -17.27 5.44 -19.92
N GLY A 180 -17.64 6.21 -18.89
CA GLY A 180 -17.41 7.63 -18.83
C GLY A 180 -16.06 7.90 -18.17
N ILE A 181 -15.31 8.83 -18.71
CA ILE A 181 -13.95 9.20 -18.27
C ILE A 181 -13.85 10.69 -17.94
N GLY A 182 -12.70 11.13 -17.47
CA GLY A 182 -12.42 12.53 -17.17
C GLY A 182 -12.53 13.43 -18.41
N THR A 183 -12.92 14.68 -18.17
CA THR A 183 -12.88 15.75 -19.18
C THR A 183 -11.42 16.15 -19.48
N ALA A 184 -11.22 17.02 -20.46
CA ALA A 184 -9.88 17.55 -20.75
C ALA A 184 -9.30 18.36 -19.59
N ALA A 185 -10.14 19.11 -18.86
CA ALA A 185 -9.73 19.88 -17.69
C ALA A 185 -9.39 18.99 -16.48
N TYR A 186 -10.02 17.82 -16.38
CA TYR A 186 -9.85 16.86 -15.28
C TYR A 186 -9.62 15.46 -15.83
N PRO A 187 -8.46 15.19 -16.42
CA PRO A 187 -8.23 13.95 -17.15
C PRO A 187 -8.16 12.74 -16.21
N THR A 188 -8.67 11.60 -16.69
CA THR A 188 -8.35 10.31 -16.07
C THR A 188 -6.88 10.02 -16.32
N PRO A 189 -6.04 9.81 -15.28
CA PRO A 189 -4.61 9.60 -15.46
C PRO A 189 -4.33 8.24 -16.10
N THR A 190 -3.34 8.20 -16.99
CA THR A 190 -2.82 6.97 -17.58
C THR A 190 -1.74 6.34 -16.70
N GLY A 191 -1.57 5.02 -16.80
CA GLY A 191 -0.53 4.30 -16.07
C GLY A 191 -0.97 2.94 -15.54
N ARG A 192 -0.17 2.41 -14.59
CA ARG A 192 -0.40 1.12 -13.94
C ARG A 192 -0.76 1.33 -12.48
N PHE A 193 -1.94 0.91 -12.10
CA PHE A 193 -2.57 1.12 -10.81
C PHE A 193 -3.13 -0.21 -10.26
N TYR A 194 -3.89 -0.13 -9.20
CA TYR A 194 -4.64 -1.26 -8.65
C TYR A 194 -5.90 -0.81 -7.92
N VAL A 195 -6.84 -1.72 -7.73
CA VAL A 195 -8.06 -1.53 -6.96
C VAL A 195 -7.74 -1.68 -5.48
N ARG A 196 -7.90 -0.59 -4.70
CA ARG A 196 -7.58 -0.57 -3.26
C ARG A 196 -8.70 -1.10 -2.39
N ASN A 197 -9.94 -0.74 -2.72
CA ASN A 197 -11.10 -1.09 -1.92
C ASN A 197 -12.36 -1.22 -2.77
N LYS A 198 -13.41 -1.77 -2.17
CA LYS A 198 -14.76 -1.86 -2.72
C LYS A 198 -15.74 -1.30 -1.70
N LEU A 199 -16.53 -0.32 -2.10
CA LEU A 199 -17.49 0.40 -1.28
C LEU A 199 -18.90 0.08 -1.75
N THR A 200 -19.74 -0.39 -0.82
CA THR A 200 -21.16 -0.75 -1.12
C THR A 200 -22.15 -0.05 -0.19
N ARG A 201 -21.65 0.58 0.88
CA ARG A 201 -22.45 1.24 1.91
C ARG A 201 -22.17 2.75 1.92
N TYR A 202 -22.75 3.45 0.97
CA TYR A 202 -22.73 4.92 0.92
C TYR A 202 -24.08 5.42 0.38
N ARG A 203 -24.47 6.63 0.81
CA ARG A 203 -25.84 7.15 0.53
C ARG A 203 -25.92 8.07 -0.67
N ASN A 204 -24.83 8.32 -1.38
CA ASN A 204 -24.83 9.27 -2.49
C ASN A 204 -25.12 8.55 -3.82
N PRO A 205 -26.31 8.77 -4.44
CA PRO A 205 -26.72 8.12 -5.70
C PRO A 205 -25.81 8.48 -6.88
N PHE A 206 -25.06 9.56 -6.79
CA PHE A 206 -24.10 9.99 -7.81
C PHE A 206 -23.06 8.90 -8.14
N TYR A 207 -22.67 8.10 -7.15
CA TYR A 207 -21.71 7.01 -7.32
C TYR A 207 -22.34 5.67 -7.70
N GLY A 208 -23.68 5.61 -7.82
CA GLY A 208 -24.39 4.36 -8.10
C GLY A 208 -24.32 3.35 -6.95
N PRO A 209 -24.56 2.05 -7.20
CA PRO A 209 -24.70 1.02 -6.15
C PRO A 209 -23.35 0.52 -5.61
N VAL A 210 -22.25 0.65 -6.36
CA VAL A 210 -20.91 0.17 -6.01
C VAL A 210 -19.87 1.17 -6.50
N ALA A 211 -18.83 1.40 -5.67
CA ALA A 211 -17.62 2.12 -6.05
C ALA A 211 -16.37 1.31 -5.67
N PHE A 212 -15.34 1.47 -6.47
CA PHE A 212 -14.00 0.97 -6.19
C PHE A 212 -13.03 2.14 -6.11
N GLY A 213 -12.31 2.26 -5.01
CA GLY A 213 -11.18 3.15 -4.92
C GLY A 213 -9.95 2.54 -5.60
N THR A 214 -9.21 3.35 -6.33
CA THR A 214 -7.97 2.92 -6.98
C THR A 214 -6.74 3.57 -6.37
N SER A 215 -5.55 3.11 -6.76
CA SER A 215 -4.29 3.78 -6.39
C SER A 215 -3.93 4.96 -7.30
N ALA A 216 -4.71 5.20 -8.36
CA ALA A 216 -4.53 6.34 -9.24
C ALA A 216 -4.97 7.63 -8.55
N ARG A 217 -4.20 8.71 -8.73
CA ARG A 217 -4.51 10.04 -8.19
C ARG A 217 -4.59 11.08 -9.30
N SER A 218 -5.51 12.02 -9.16
CA SER A 218 -5.53 13.19 -10.02
C SER A 218 -4.33 14.09 -9.71
N ALA A 219 -3.65 14.56 -10.74
CA ALA A 219 -2.60 15.56 -10.59
C ALA A 219 -3.14 17.00 -10.58
N VAL A 220 -4.41 17.18 -10.96
CA VAL A 220 -5.06 18.51 -11.08
C VAL A 220 -6.09 18.80 -9.98
N LEU A 221 -6.64 17.77 -9.34
CA LEU A 221 -7.58 17.90 -8.21
C LEU A 221 -6.86 17.55 -6.91
N THR A 222 -5.95 18.40 -6.46
CA THR A 222 -5.10 18.11 -5.29
C THR A 222 -5.80 18.35 -3.96
N ASP A 223 -6.82 19.19 -3.93
CA ASP A 223 -7.62 19.61 -2.78
C ASP A 223 -8.93 18.82 -2.59
N TRP A 224 -9.20 17.84 -3.47
CA TRP A 224 -10.40 17.01 -3.37
C TRP A 224 -10.41 16.18 -2.08
N PRO A 225 -11.56 16.07 -1.38
CA PRO A 225 -11.68 15.23 -0.19
C PRO A 225 -11.16 13.81 -0.42
N ALA A 226 -10.53 13.22 0.59
CA ALA A 226 -9.90 11.91 0.54
C ALA A 226 -8.68 11.81 -0.41
N GLY A 227 -8.04 12.92 -0.81
CA GLY A 227 -6.75 12.94 -1.48
C GLY A 227 -6.79 12.72 -2.98
N ALA A 228 -7.88 13.10 -3.62
CA ALA A 228 -8.04 13.10 -5.08
C ALA A 228 -7.81 11.73 -5.77
N PHE A 229 -8.18 10.65 -5.10
CA PHE A 229 -8.12 9.33 -5.69
C PHE A 229 -9.18 9.14 -6.78
N VAL A 230 -8.75 8.55 -7.89
CA VAL A 230 -9.64 8.18 -8.99
C VAL A 230 -10.42 6.92 -8.61
N GLY A 231 -11.75 6.99 -8.68
CA GLY A 231 -12.62 5.85 -8.44
C GLY A 231 -13.18 5.25 -9.74
N LEU A 232 -13.59 3.96 -9.65
CA LEU A 232 -14.53 3.35 -10.60
C LEU A 232 -15.86 3.23 -9.91
N HIS A 233 -16.96 3.75 -10.49
CA HIS A 233 -18.24 3.73 -9.82
C HIS A 233 -19.42 3.74 -10.80
N GLY A 234 -20.61 3.45 -10.29
CA GLY A 234 -21.85 3.62 -11.04
C GLY A 234 -22.18 5.09 -11.27
N THR A 235 -23.40 5.38 -11.70
CA THR A 235 -23.82 6.76 -11.96
C THR A 235 -25.34 6.89 -11.91
N ASN A 236 -25.82 8.08 -11.53
CA ASN A 236 -27.21 8.50 -11.69
C ASN A 236 -27.49 9.14 -13.06
N ARG A 237 -26.47 9.23 -13.95
CA ARG A 237 -26.60 9.80 -15.30
C ARG A 237 -26.09 8.80 -16.36
N PRO A 238 -26.78 7.66 -16.57
CA PRO A 238 -26.30 6.59 -17.45
C PRO A 238 -26.27 6.97 -18.93
N GLY A 239 -27.05 7.95 -19.35
CA GLY A 239 -27.08 8.46 -20.74
C GLY A 239 -25.78 9.16 -21.17
N LEU A 240 -24.94 9.58 -20.22
CA LEU A 240 -23.65 10.21 -20.53
C LEU A 240 -22.52 9.20 -20.82
N ILE A 241 -22.82 7.89 -20.82
CA ILE A 241 -21.83 6.84 -21.04
C ILE A 241 -22.08 6.17 -22.40
N PRO A 242 -21.03 6.09 -23.26
CA PRO A 242 -19.65 6.55 -23.08
C PRO A 242 -19.51 8.07 -23.26
N GLY A 243 -18.51 8.68 -22.58
CA GLY A 243 -18.27 10.12 -22.72
C GLY A 243 -17.12 10.63 -21.84
N ARG A 244 -16.69 11.89 -22.09
CA ARG A 244 -15.77 12.66 -21.23
C ARG A 244 -16.60 13.51 -20.26
N VAL A 245 -16.95 12.96 -19.10
CA VAL A 245 -18.06 13.45 -18.27
C VAL A 245 -17.74 13.56 -16.78
N SER A 246 -16.50 13.28 -16.38
CA SER A 246 -16.14 13.23 -14.97
C SER A 246 -14.96 14.17 -14.64
N HIS A 247 -14.66 14.30 -13.37
CA HIS A 247 -13.45 14.95 -12.85
C HIS A 247 -12.29 13.94 -12.65
N GLY A 248 -12.17 12.96 -13.56
CA GLY A 248 -11.12 11.94 -13.55
C GLY A 248 -11.60 10.54 -13.20
N CYS A 249 -12.69 10.38 -12.45
CA CYS A 249 -13.25 9.07 -12.14
C CYS A 249 -13.77 8.34 -13.39
N ILE A 250 -13.73 7.01 -13.34
CA ILE A 250 -14.24 6.12 -14.38
C ILE A 250 -15.67 5.73 -14.01
N ARG A 251 -16.64 6.13 -14.81
CA ARG A 251 -18.07 5.88 -14.57
C ARG A 251 -18.57 4.75 -15.44
N LEU A 252 -19.37 3.87 -14.85
CA LEU A 252 -20.08 2.80 -15.54
C LEU A 252 -21.58 2.95 -15.33
N ARG A 253 -22.40 2.40 -16.26
CA ARG A 253 -23.83 2.22 -15.99
C ARG A 253 -24.00 1.29 -14.78
N ASN A 254 -25.03 1.50 -13.96
CA ASN A 254 -25.20 0.76 -12.70
C ASN A 254 -25.25 -0.76 -12.88
N ARG A 255 -25.90 -1.26 -13.93
CA ARG A 255 -25.88 -2.69 -14.25
C ARG A 255 -24.47 -3.20 -14.58
N ALA A 256 -23.66 -2.39 -15.26
CA ALA A 256 -22.31 -2.77 -15.62
C ALA A 256 -21.38 -2.80 -14.41
N ILE A 257 -21.42 -1.80 -13.50
CA ILE A 257 -20.59 -1.79 -12.29
C ILE A 257 -20.95 -2.95 -11.35
N LEU A 258 -22.22 -3.33 -11.23
CA LEU A 258 -22.66 -4.50 -10.47
C LEU A 258 -22.07 -5.80 -11.04
N ARG A 259 -22.12 -5.97 -12.38
CA ARG A 259 -21.49 -7.12 -13.06
C ARG A 259 -19.96 -7.13 -12.86
N LEU A 260 -19.30 -5.98 -12.99
CA LEU A 260 -17.87 -5.86 -12.73
C LEU A 260 -17.57 -6.27 -11.28
N ALA A 261 -18.36 -5.83 -10.33
CA ALA A 261 -18.20 -6.11 -8.90
C ALA A 261 -18.35 -7.59 -8.52
N ALA A 262 -19.02 -8.39 -9.35
CA ALA A 262 -19.15 -9.84 -9.18
C ALA A 262 -17.86 -10.58 -9.59
N PHE A 263 -17.05 -10.00 -10.48
CA PHE A 263 -15.86 -10.66 -11.03
C PHE A 263 -14.54 -10.05 -10.57
N MET A 264 -14.53 -8.79 -10.13
CA MET A 264 -13.32 -8.04 -9.80
C MET A 264 -13.06 -7.99 -8.29
N PRO A 265 -12.07 -8.71 -7.77
CA PRO A 265 -11.63 -8.60 -6.39
C PRO A 265 -10.82 -7.31 -6.15
N ILE A 266 -10.67 -6.91 -4.87
CA ILE A 266 -9.67 -5.92 -4.46
C ILE A 266 -8.26 -6.45 -4.76
N GLY A 267 -7.30 -5.56 -4.95
CA GLY A 267 -5.95 -5.91 -5.38
C GLY A 267 -5.81 -6.09 -6.90
N THR A 268 -6.93 -6.14 -7.67
CA THR A 268 -6.87 -6.26 -9.14
C THR A 268 -6.00 -5.15 -9.73
N PRO A 269 -4.92 -5.48 -10.48
CA PRO A 269 -4.19 -4.50 -11.28
C PRO A 269 -5.10 -3.78 -12.25
N LEU A 270 -4.87 -2.48 -12.38
CA LEU A 270 -5.59 -1.60 -13.28
C LEU A 270 -4.58 -0.91 -14.20
N THR A 271 -4.70 -1.16 -15.50
CA THR A 271 -3.99 -0.37 -16.51
C THR A 271 -4.97 0.61 -17.15
N ILE A 272 -4.60 1.87 -17.17
CA ILE A 272 -5.31 2.93 -17.89
C ILE A 272 -4.40 3.40 -19.01
N ARG A 273 -4.84 3.28 -20.24
CA ARG A 273 -4.12 3.73 -21.43
C ARG A 273 -4.92 4.76 -22.23
N ALA A 274 -4.21 5.58 -23.02
CA ALA A 274 -4.78 6.53 -23.97
C ALA A 274 -5.53 5.82 -25.08
#